data_d6c6c5e834b047352e6c33a75a439e61
#
_entry.id   d6c6c5e834b047352e6c33a75a439e61
#
_cell.length_a   1.000
_cell.length_b   1.000
_cell.length_c   1.000
_cell.angle_alpha   90.00
_cell.angle_beta   90.00
_cell.angle_gamma   90.00
#
_symmetry.space_group_name_H-M   'P 1'
#
loop_
_entity.id
_entity.type
_entity.pdbx_description
1 polymer ?
#
loop_
_entity_poly.entity_id
_entity_poly.type
_entity_poly.pdbx_seq_one_letter_code
_entity_poly.pdbx_strand_id
1 'polypeptide(L)'
;MKNGGGKSMQVKDRLIYKEIKFQAAPFSYDLKFFARITLVRGYSATGKTYLYNLFSDLRLTKEFNKIVLFNYKTDNFVSELRKVKNSFVVIDNGDILIDDKIKAHINFDKSNQYLLFLRNCDGLNLSQDSFTVLHKSDNHITIEKEFKL
;
A
#
# COMPACT_ATOMS: atom_id res chain seq x y z
N MET A 1 -23.21 -7.73 25.10
CA MET A 1 -22.76 -7.40 24.70
C MET A 1 -22.63 -7.28 23.88
N LYS A 2 -22.63 -7.35 23.93
CA LYS A 2 -22.34 -7.07 23.28
C LYS A 2 -22.09 -7.10 22.55
N ASN A 3 -22.26 -7.38 22.52
CA ASN A 3 -21.75 -7.20 21.70
C ASN A 3 -21.32 -7.24 21.02
N GLY A 4 -21.25 -7.71 21.01
CA GLY A 4 -20.66 -7.79 20.58
C GLY A 4 -20.37 -7.59 19.75
N GLY A 5 -20.55 -7.68 19.63
CA GLY A 5 -20.24 -7.35 18.77
C GLY A 5 -19.61 -6.88 18.10
N GLY A 6 -19.66 -6.30 18.12
CA GLY A 6 -18.88 -5.61 17.40
C GLY A 6 -17.93 -6.31 16.98
N LYS A 7 -17.95 -7.22 17.23
CA LYS A 7 -17.05 -7.85 16.93
C LYS A 7 -16.59 -7.91 15.71
N SER A 8 -17.19 -8.16 14.85
CA SER A 8 -16.58 -8.38 13.61
C SER A 8 -15.96 -7.17 13.08
N MET A 9 -16.40 -6.11 13.45
CA MET A 9 -15.75 -5.05 12.99
C MET A 9 -14.56 -4.83 13.56
N GLN A 10 -14.40 -5.43 14.56
CA GLN A 10 -13.25 -5.25 15.18
C GLN A 10 -12.24 -5.95 14.57
N VAL A 11 -12.54 -6.92 13.75
CA VAL A 11 -11.53 -7.64 13.09
C VAL A 11 -11.07 -6.94 11.89
N LYS A 12 -11.63 -5.79 11.57
CA LYS A 12 -11.13 -5.11 10.44
C LYS A 12 -9.73 -4.63 10.63
N ASP A 13 -9.01 -4.57 9.55
CA ASP A 13 -7.64 -4.12 9.56
C ASP A 13 -7.53 -2.70 10.07
N ARG A 14 -6.54 -2.45 10.89
CA ARG A 14 -6.21 -1.11 11.29
C ARG A 14 -5.35 -0.51 10.20
N LEU A 15 -5.72 0.65 9.71
CA LEU A 15 -4.95 1.34 8.68
C LEU A 15 -4.10 2.43 9.31
N ILE A 16 -2.85 2.51 8.89
CA ILE A 16 -1.94 3.59 9.29
C ILE A 16 -2.42 4.88 8.65
N TYR A 17 -2.74 4.82 7.35
CA TYR A 17 -3.37 5.92 6.65
C TYR A 17 -4.60 5.40 5.92
N LYS A 18 -5.75 6.01 6.18
CA LYS A 18 -6.97 5.70 5.44
C LYS A 18 -6.95 6.40 4.10
N GLU A 19 -6.29 7.55 4.04
CA GLU A 19 -6.12 8.26 2.80
C GLU A 19 -4.87 9.10 2.86
N ILE A 20 -4.28 9.36 1.71
CA ILE A 20 -3.13 10.23 1.57
C ILE A 20 -3.47 11.23 0.47
N LYS A 21 -3.61 12.51 0.86
CA LYS A 21 -3.91 13.59 -0.07
C LYS A 21 -2.74 14.53 -0.16
N PHE A 22 -2.35 14.87 -1.37
CA PHE A 22 -1.26 15.81 -1.56
C PHE A 22 -1.26 16.41 -2.96
N GLN A 23 -0.50 17.47 -3.13
CA GLN A 23 -0.34 18.15 -4.41
C GLN A 23 1.07 17.91 -4.93
N ALA A 24 1.18 17.58 -6.20
CA ALA A 24 2.46 17.50 -6.91
C ALA A 24 2.21 18.06 -8.31
N ALA A 25 2.33 19.37 -8.42
CA ALA A 25 1.93 20.09 -9.63
C ALA A 25 2.46 19.44 -10.89
N PRO A 26 1.63 19.27 -11.92
CA PRO A 26 0.27 19.81 -12.05
C PRO A 26 -0.81 18.92 -11.45
N PHE A 27 -0.45 17.85 -10.74
CA PHE A 27 -1.40 16.87 -10.28
C PHE A 27 -1.83 17.06 -8.84
N SER A 28 -3.07 16.68 -8.54
CA SER A 28 -3.53 16.49 -7.18
C SER A 28 -3.80 15.01 -6.97
N TYR A 29 -3.43 14.50 -5.80
CA TYR A 29 -3.56 13.09 -5.47
C TYR A 29 -4.51 12.91 -4.30
N ASP A 30 -5.42 11.95 -4.43
CA ASP A 30 -6.31 11.56 -3.34
C ASP A 30 -6.35 10.03 -3.34
N LEU A 31 -5.51 9.43 -2.51
CA LEU A 31 -5.33 8.00 -2.48
C LEU A 31 -6.06 7.43 -1.27
N LYS A 32 -7.10 6.64 -1.51
CA LYS A 32 -7.90 6.03 -0.44
C LYS A 32 -7.58 4.55 -0.35
N PHE A 33 -7.46 4.05 0.87
CA PHE A 33 -7.10 2.67 1.11
C PHE A 33 -8.24 1.96 1.85
N PHE A 34 -8.53 0.73 1.44
CA PHE A 34 -9.69 -0.01 1.91
C PHE A 34 -9.33 -1.30 2.63
N ALA A 35 -8.06 -1.66 2.63
CA ALA A 35 -7.57 -2.89 3.25
C ALA A 35 -6.13 -2.71 3.71
N ARG A 36 -5.68 -3.59 4.59
CA ARG A 36 -4.31 -3.56 5.10
C ARG A 36 -3.28 -3.80 4.00
N ILE A 37 -3.61 -4.63 3.04
CA ILE A 37 -2.77 -4.89 1.87
C ILE A 37 -3.49 -4.36 0.65
N THR A 38 -2.88 -3.40 -0.04
CA THR A 38 -3.41 -2.81 -1.27
C THR A 38 -2.47 -3.11 -2.42
N LEU A 39 -3.01 -3.69 -3.48
CA LEU A 39 -2.29 -3.87 -4.74
C LEU A 39 -2.72 -2.78 -5.69
N VAL A 40 -1.76 -2.11 -6.31
CA VAL A 40 -2.06 -1.12 -7.33
C VAL A 40 -1.77 -1.74 -8.69
N ARG A 41 -2.80 -1.87 -9.50
CA ARG A 41 -2.73 -2.50 -10.82
C ARG A 41 -3.09 -1.49 -11.89
N GLY A 42 -3.01 -1.91 -13.13
CA GLY A 42 -3.36 -1.06 -14.25
C GLY A 42 -2.28 -0.06 -14.55
N TYR A 43 -2.51 0.77 -15.53
CA TYR A 43 -1.59 1.77 -15.95
C TYR A 43 -0.20 1.32 -16.20
N SER A 44 0.58 2.17 -16.79
CA SER A 44 1.96 1.89 -17.12
C SER A 44 2.81 1.86 -15.87
N ALA A 45 3.92 1.15 -15.96
CA ALA A 45 4.91 1.12 -14.90
C ALA A 45 5.38 2.52 -14.54
N THR A 46 5.38 3.44 -15.51
CA THR A 46 5.84 4.80 -15.29
C THR A 46 5.01 5.53 -14.25
N GLY A 47 3.68 5.39 -14.30
CA GLY A 47 2.83 6.07 -13.32
C GLY A 47 3.04 5.55 -11.92
N LYS A 48 3.26 4.24 -11.77
CA LYS A 48 3.50 3.65 -10.45
C LYS A 48 4.86 4.06 -9.89
N THR A 49 5.88 4.07 -10.73
CA THR A 49 7.22 4.49 -10.30
C THR A 49 7.23 5.96 -9.91
N TYR A 50 6.50 6.79 -10.68
CA TYR A 50 6.41 8.19 -10.36
C TYR A 50 5.76 8.40 -8.99
N LEU A 51 4.67 7.67 -8.72
CA LEU A 51 4.01 7.74 -7.42
C LEU A 51 4.95 7.29 -6.30
N TYR A 52 5.69 6.21 -6.51
CA TYR A 52 6.68 5.74 -5.53
C TYR A 52 7.67 6.86 -5.19
N ASN A 53 8.14 7.56 -6.22
CA ASN A 53 9.11 8.64 -6.01
C ASN A 53 8.50 9.83 -5.26
N LEU A 54 7.22 10.10 -5.46
CA LEU A 54 6.55 11.14 -4.70
C LEU A 54 6.46 10.79 -3.23
N PHE A 55 6.26 9.51 -2.91
CA PHE A 55 6.24 9.07 -1.52
C PHE A 55 7.60 9.32 -0.84
N SER A 56 8.70 9.29 -1.59
CA SER A 56 9.99 9.54 -0.97
C SER A 56 10.12 10.99 -0.48
N ASP A 57 9.39 11.91 -1.08
CA ASP A 57 9.35 13.28 -0.60
C ASP A 57 8.34 13.42 0.54
N LEU A 58 7.17 12.79 0.40
CA LEU A 58 6.13 12.87 1.42
C LEU A 58 6.59 12.36 2.78
N ARG A 59 7.35 11.28 2.80
CA ARG A 59 7.75 10.66 4.06
C ARG A 59 8.64 11.56 4.92
N LEU A 60 9.16 12.63 4.32
CA LEU A 60 9.98 13.58 5.06
C LEU A 60 9.12 14.60 5.82
N THR A 61 7.83 14.61 5.56
CA THR A 61 6.91 15.51 6.27
C THR A 61 6.44 14.84 7.55
N LYS A 62 6.03 15.65 8.51
CA LYS A 62 5.57 15.14 9.80
C LYS A 62 4.29 14.32 9.63
N GLU A 63 3.42 14.74 8.76
CA GLU A 63 2.14 14.09 8.54
C GLU A 63 2.30 12.67 7.99
N PHE A 64 3.29 12.46 7.13
CA PHE A 64 3.46 11.19 6.43
C PHE A 64 4.75 10.47 6.80
N ASN A 65 5.27 10.70 7.99
CA ASN A 65 6.56 10.12 8.40
C ASN A 65 6.50 8.64 8.73
N LYS A 66 5.31 8.01 8.64
CA LYS A 66 5.21 6.56 8.83
C LYS A 66 5.35 5.79 7.52
N ILE A 67 5.59 6.48 6.42
CA ILE A 67 5.82 5.84 5.12
C ILE A 67 7.24 5.27 5.09
N VAL A 68 7.37 3.99 4.75
CA VAL A 68 8.64 3.30 4.58
C VAL A 68 8.66 2.72 3.17
N LEU A 69 9.75 2.93 2.45
CA LEU A 69 9.85 2.59 1.03
C LEU A 69 10.88 1.52 0.76
N PHE A 70 10.53 0.58 -0.10
CA PHE A 70 11.44 -0.45 -0.57
C PHE A 70 11.33 -0.60 -2.09
N ASN A 71 12.44 -0.76 -2.77
CA ASN A 71 12.47 -1.09 -4.19
C ASN A 71 13.67 -2.00 -4.46
N TYR A 72 13.92 -2.32 -5.73
CA TYR A 72 14.99 -3.25 -6.08
C TYR A 72 16.39 -2.75 -5.73
N LYS A 73 16.52 -1.45 -5.42
CA LYS A 73 17.81 -0.88 -5.04
C LYS A 73 18.03 -0.92 -3.52
N THR A 74 17.03 -1.34 -2.77
CA THR A 74 17.15 -1.36 -1.30
C THR A 74 18.12 -2.47 -0.88
N ASP A 75 19.14 -2.09 -0.10
CA ASP A 75 20.08 -3.07 0.44
C ASP A 75 19.44 -3.79 1.61
N ASN A 76 19.71 -5.09 1.73
CA ASN A 76 19.24 -5.89 2.86
C ASN A 76 17.71 -5.84 3.03
N PHE A 77 16.98 -5.90 1.92
CA PHE A 77 15.52 -5.76 1.93
C PHE A 77 14.85 -6.67 2.97
N VAL A 78 15.20 -7.94 2.99
CA VAL A 78 14.52 -8.90 3.87
C VAL A 78 14.69 -8.52 5.33
N SER A 79 15.92 -8.24 5.74
CA SER A 79 16.18 -7.91 7.15
C SER A 79 15.60 -6.55 7.51
N GLU A 80 15.65 -5.58 6.60
CA GLU A 80 15.09 -4.26 6.86
C GLU A 80 13.57 -4.33 6.97
N LEU A 81 12.91 -5.06 6.08
CA LEU A 81 11.46 -5.21 6.14
C LEU A 81 11.02 -5.83 7.47
N ARG A 82 11.76 -6.82 7.94
CA ARG A 82 11.39 -7.51 9.18
C ARG A 82 11.49 -6.61 10.42
N LYS A 83 12.25 -5.53 10.34
CA LYS A 83 12.36 -4.60 11.45
C LYS A 83 11.24 -3.57 11.47
N VAL A 84 10.54 -3.38 10.35
CA VAL A 84 9.55 -2.32 10.21
C VAL A 84 8.26 -2.71 10.93
N LYS A 85 7.75 -1.82 11.79
CA LYS A 85 6.51 -2.03 12.53
C LYS A 85 5.68 -0.76 12.52
N ASN A 86 4.37 -0.93 12.55
CA ASN A 86 3.42 0.18 12.67
C ASN A 86 3.63 1.26 11.61
N SER A 87 3.87 0.83 10.39
CA SER A 87 4.25 1.71 9.28
C SER A 87 3.40 1.45 8.03
N PHE A 88 3.43 2.42 7.14
CA PHE A 88 2.83 2.31 5.82
C PHE A 88 3.96 1.93 4.87
N VAL A 89 4.00 0.68 4.48
CA VAL A 89 5.12 0.12 3.72
C VAL A 89 4.77 0.09 2.24
N VAL A 90 5.57 0.74 1.43
CA VAL A 90 5.40 0.76 -0.03
C VAL A 90 6.51 -0.08 -0.65
N ILE A 91 6.15 -1.08 -1.43
CA ILE A 91 7.13 -1.93 -2.10
C ILE A 91 6.91 -1.83 -3.61
N ASP A 92 7.89 -1.25 -4.30
CA ASP A 92 7.92 -1.22 -5.75
C ASP A 92 8.69 -2.44 -6.24
N ASN A 93 8.52 -2.81 -7.49
CA ASN A 93 9.16 -3.97 -8.07
C ASN A 93 8.85 -5.26 -7.30
N GLY A 94 7.61 -5.39 -6.88
CA GLY A 94 7.21 -6.51 -6.02
C GLY A 94 7.46 -7.87 -6.64
N ASP A 95 7.33 -7.99 -7.98
CA ASP A 95 7.56 -9.28 -8.63
C ASP A 95 9.00 -9.76 -8.51
N ILE A 96 9.94 -8.85 -8.25
CA ILE A 96 11.33 -9.19 -8.02
C ILE A 96 11.61 -9.43 -6.54
N LEU A 97 11.04 -8.58 -5.68
CA LEU A 97 11.37 -8.57 -4.26
C LEU A 97 10.56 -9.50 -3.39
N ILE A 98 9.30 -9.73 -3.78
CA ILE A 98 8.35 -10.41 -2.90
C ILE A 98 8.26 -11.89 -3.30
N ASP A 99 9.07 -12.71 -2.65
CA ASP A 99 9.04 -14.15 -2.82
C ASP A 99 8.04 -14.76 -1.81
N ASP A 100 7.94 -16.08 -1.76
CA ASP A 100 6.98 -16.76 -0.90
C ASP A 100 7.22 -16.47 0.58
N LYS A 101 8.47 -16.32 1.00
CA LYS A 101 8.75 -16.04 2.40
C LYS A 101 8.34 -14.63 2.76
N ILE A 102 8.53 -13.68 1.86
CA ILE A 102 8.11 -12.30 2.08
C ILE A 102 6.59 -12.22 2.09
N LYS A 103 5.91 -12.98 1.21
CA LYS A 103 4.45 -13.03 1.22
C LYS A 103 3.94 -13.54 2.57
N ALA A 104 4.56 -14.57 3.10
CA ALA A 104 4.19 -15.10 4.41
C ALA A 104 4.40 -14.05 5.50
N HIS A 105 5.49 -13.30 5.45
CA HIS A 105 5.74 -12.23 6.41
C HIS A 105 4.66 -11.15 6.31
N ILE A 106 4.32 -10.72 5.10
CA ILE A 106 3.30 -9.70 4.89
C ILE A 106 1.94 -10.18 5.44
N ASN A 107 1.61 -11.43 5.17
CA ASN A 107 0.34 -12.00 5.65
C ASN A 107 0.27 -12.03 7.17
N PHE A 108 1.42 -12.37 7.82
CA PHE A 108 1.45 -12.55 9.24
C PHE A 108 1.58 -11.25 10.00
N ASP A 109 2.25 -10.25 9.43
CA ASP A 109 2.53 -9.00 10.10
C ASP A 109 1.33 -8.07 10.05
N LYS A 110 0.60 -8.01 11.14
CA LYS A 110 -0.61 -7.17 11.21
C LYS A 110 -0.30 -5.75 11.68
N SER A 111 0.96 -5.44 11.98
CA SER A 111 1.31 -4.11 12.47
C SER A 111 1.47 -3.08 11.36
N ASN A 112 1.75 -3.53 10.13
CA ASN A 112 1.98 -2.64 9.01
C ASN A 112 0.81 -2.65 8.03
N GLN A 113 0.66 -1.55 7.33
CA GLN A 113 -0.20 -1.45 6.14
C GLN A 113 0.71 -1.48 4.93
N TYR A 114 0.31 -2.16 3.88
CA TYR A 114 1.16 -2.39 2.70
C TYR A 114 0.52 -1.84 1.45
N LEU A 115 1.32 -1.15 0.64
CA LEU A 115 0.95 -0.74 -0.71
C LEU A 115 1.95 -1.40 -1.65
N LEU A 116 1.49 -2.33 -2.48
CA LEU A 116 2.37 -3.16 -3.29
C LEU A 116 2.14 -2.93 -4.78
N PHE A 117 3.22 -2.73 -5.51
CA PHE A 117 3.21 -2.70 -6.95
C PHE A 117 3.69 -4.07 -7.43
N LEU A 118 2.76 -4.95 -7.75
CA LEU A 118 3.01 -6.36 -7.92
C LEU A 118 1.98 -6.96 -8.84
N ARG A 119 2.36 -7.85 -9.73
CA ARG A 119 1.43 -8.56 -10.62
C ARG A 119 1.05 -9.91 -10.04
N ASN A 120 2.04 -10.67 -9.61
CA ASN A 120 1.79 -12.02 -9.08
C ASN A 120 1.50 -11.96 -7.60
N CYS A 121 0.22 -12.00 -7.27
CA CYS A 121 -0.23 -11.88 -5.89
C CYS A 121 -0.58 -13.23 -5.25
N ASP A 122 -0.28 -14.35 -5.93
CA ASP A 122 -0.60 -15.66 -5.39
C ASP A 122 0.10 -15.85 -4.03
N GLY A 123 -0.64 -16.30 -3.05
CA GLY A 123 -0.09 -16.54 -1.72
C GLY A 123 -0.28 -15.38 -0.74
N LEU A 124 -0.74 -14.22 -1.22
CA LEU A 124 -1.09 -13.12 -0.32
C LEU A 124 -2.55 -13.23 0.14
N ASN A 125 -2.79 -12.89 1.40
CA ASN A 125 -4.13 -12.90 1.98
C ASN A 125 -4.87 -11.62 1.59
N LEU A 126 -5.58 -11.67 0.49
CA LEU A 126 -6.23 -10.51 -0.10
C LEU A 126 -7.75 -10.62 -0.06
N SER A 127 -8.41 -9.48 -0.07
CA SER A 127 -9.86 -9.41 -0.23
C SER A 127 -10.17 -8.61 -1.49
N GLN A 128 -11.42 -8.46 -1.84
CA GLN A 128 -11.80 -7.62 -2.97
C GLN A 128 -11.34 -6.18 -2.76
N ASP A 129 -11.29 -5.72 -1.52
CA ASP A 129 -10.86 -4.35 -1.20
C ASP A 129 -9.36 -4.14 -1.38
N SER A 130 -8.59 -5.22 -1.54
CA SER A 130 -7.15 -5.12 -1.77
C SER A 130 -6.81 -4.73 -3.21
N PHE A 131 -7.70 -4.99 -4.16
CA PHE A 131 -7.41 -4.77 -5.58
C PHE A 131 -7.84 -3.38 -6.00
N THR A 132 -6.87 -2.56 -6.41
CA THR A 132 -7.12 -1.19 -6.79
C THR A 132 -6.40 -0.85 -8.10
N VAL A 133 -6.85 0.22 -8.73
CA VAL A 133 -6.23 0.76 -9.92
C VAL A 133 -6.02 2.25 -9.74
N LEU A 134 -4.96 2.77 -10.34
CA LEU A 134 -4.76 4.21 -10.40
C LEU A 134 -5.67 4.77 -11.48
N HIS A 135 -6.37 5.81 -11.14
CA HIS A 135 -7.28 6.48 -12.07
C HIS A 135 -6.88 7.95 -12.20
N LYS A 136 -6.85 8.43 -13.42
CA LYS A 136 -6.53 9.82 -13.69
C LYS A 136 -7.69 10.48 -14.41
N SER A 137 -8.18 11.58 -13.87
CA SER A 137 -9.21 12.40 -14.48
C SER A 137 -8.70 13.83 -14.50
N ASP A 138 -8.37 14.33 -15.70
CA ASP A 138 -7.66 15.60 -15.85
C ASP A 138 -6.36 15.55 -15.05
N ASN A 139 -6.17 16.45 -14.11
CA ASN A 139 -4.96 16.46 -13.28
C ASN A 139 -5.22 15.89 -11.88
N HIS A 140 -6.29 15.11 -11.73
CA HIS A 140 -6.64 14.51 -10.46
C HIS A 140 -6.38 13.01 -10.51
N ILE A 141 -5.58 12.49 -9.59
CA ILE A 141 -5.21 11.09 -9.55
C ILE A 141 -5.74 10.45 -8.28
N THR A 142 -6.43 9.33 -8.43
CA THR A 142 -7.04 8.61 -7.33
C THR A 142 -6.65 7.14 -7.39
N ILE A 143 -6.85 6.44 -6.28
CA ILE A 143 -6.85 4.99 -6.25
C ILE A 143 -8.31 4.58 -6.11
N GLU A 144 -8.78 3.72 -7.01
CA GLU A 144 -10.15 3.23 -6.99
C GLU A 144 -10.17 1.73 -6.88
N LYS A 145 -11.22 1.19 -6.26
CA LYS A 145 -11.37 -0.25 -6.18
C LYS A 145 -11.53 -0.82 -7.57
N GLU A 146 -10.83 -1.92 -7.83
CA GLU A 146 -10.95 -2.61 -9.11
C GLU A 146 -12.30 -3.32 -9.17
N PHE A 147 -12.76 -3.88 -8.05
CA PHE A 147 -14.05 -4.56 -7.98
C PHE A 147 -15.03 -3.70 -7.22
N LYS A 148 -16.06 -3.23 -7.92
CA LYS A 148 -17.11 -2.42 -7.30
C LYS A 148 -18.39 -3.23 -7.31
N LEU A 149 -18.93 -3.49 -6.15
CA LEU A 149 -20.17 -4.25 -6.02
C LEU A 149 -21.33 -3.34 -5.72
#